data_30df49a6753468c1c768662c2c742df6
#
_entry.id   30df49a6753468c1c768662c2c742df6
#
_cell.length_a   1.000
_cell.length_b   1.000
_cell.length_c   1.000
_cell.angle_alpha   90.00
_cell.angle_beta   90.00
_cell.angle_gamma   90.00
#
_symmetry.space_group_name_H-M   'P 1'
#
loop_
_entity.id
_entity.type
_entity.pdbx_description
1 polymer ?
#
loop_
_entity_poly.entity_id
_entity_poly.type
_entity_poly.pdbx_seq_one_letter_code
_entity_poly.pdbx_strand_id
1 'polypeptide(L)'
;MKGVLMEKIVKDVKGQDCPIPLITLKEALKDAEPGQTIDISFTCPEALNTLPDYCDEHDLELVSLDKQPDRSWKISIRNHE
;
A
#
# COMPACT_ATOMS: atom_id res chain seq x y z
N MET A 1 -11.56 23.50 4.92
CA MET A 1 -11.11 23.33 5.12
C MET A 1 -10.56 22.67 5.00
N LYS A 2 -10.30 22.51 4.67
CA LYS A 2 -9.84 21.89 4.79
C LYS A 2 -8.64 21.90 5.18
N GLY A 3 -7.88 22.45 5.33
CA GLY A 3 -6.66 22.41 6.02
C GLY A 3 -6.43 21.18 6.81
N VAL A 4 -7.14 20.21 6.46
CA VAL A 4 -7.04 18.94 7.17
C VAL A 4 -5.86 18.17 6.62
N LEU A 5 -5.00 17.69 7.53
CA LEU A 5 -3.91 16.83 7.12
C LEU A 5 -4.46 15.48 6.71
N MET A 6 -4.06 15.02 5.56
CA MET A 6 -4.40 13.67 5.13
C MET A 6 -3.45 12.71 5.81
N GLU A 7 -3.99 11.90 6.69
CA GLU A 7 -3.20 10.92 7.39
C GLU A 7 -2.98 9.71 6.52
N LYS A 8 -1.84 9.05 6.74
CA LYS A 8 -1.58 7.82 6.01
C LYS A 8 -2.54 6.73 6.43
N ILE A 9 -2.97 5.95 5.45
CA ILE A 9 -3.72 4.75 5.73
C ILE A 9 -2.71 3.64 5.95
N VAL A 10 -2.67 3.11 7.18
CA VAL A 10 -1.69 2.08 7.52
C VAL A 10 -2.41 0.76 7.70
N LYS A 11 -1.98 -0.23 6.94
CA LYS A 11 -2.53 -1.57 7.00
C LYS A 11 -1.42 -2.56 7.32
N ASP A 12 -1.72 -3.54 8.14
CA ASP A 12 -0.76 -4.56 8.53
C ASP A 12 -1.33 -5.93 8.15
N VAL A 13 -0.73 -6.55 7.15
CA VAL A 13 -1.15 -7.87 6.71
C VAL A 13 0.00 -8.85 6.81
N LYS A 14 0.92 -8.61 7.76
CA LYS A 14 2.00 -9.54 8.00
C LYS A 14 1.43 -10.88 8.42
N GLY A 15 2.01 -11.94 7.89
CA GLY A 15 1.52 -13.28 8.17
C GLY A 15 0.37 -13.74 7.29
N GLN A 16 -0.11 -12.87 6.41
CA GLN A 16 -1.19 -13.22 5.50
C GLN A 16 -0.62 -13.64 4.15
N ASP A 17 -1.29 -14.60 3.52
CA ASP A 17 -0.87 -15.08 2.21
C ASP A 17 -1.41 -14.19 1.10
N CYS A 18 -0.82 -14.30 -0.07
CA CYS A 18 -1.41 -13.71 -1.26
C CYS A 18 -2.75 -14.37 -1.53
N PRO A 19 -3.73 -13.63 -2.01
CA PRO A 19 -3.64 -12.25 -2.47
C PRO A 19 -4.08 -11.21 -1.44
N ILE A 20 -3.99 -11.52 -0.16
CA ILE A 20 -4.50 -10.62 0.88
C ILE A 20 -3.87 -9.22 0.81
N PRO A 21 -2.53 -9.08 0.63
CA PRO A 21 -1.99 -7.72 0.53
C PRO A 21 -2.59 -6.92 -0.62
N LEU A 22 -2.82 -7.57 -1.76
CA LEU A 22 -3.40 -6.89 -2.92
C LEU A 22 -4.85 -6.49 -2.64
N ILE A 23 -5.63 -7.38 -2.03
CA ILE A 23 -7.00 -7.08 -1.67
C ILE A 23 -7.04 -5.92 -0.69
N THR A 24 -6.12 -5.91 0.27
CA THR A 24 -6.04 -4.83 1.25
C THR A 24 -5.75 -3.50 0.57
N LEU A 25 -4.85 -3.50 -0.41
CA LEU A 25 -4.55 -2.29 -1.16
C LEU A 25 -5.78 -1.78 -1.89
N LYS A 26 -6.51 -2.69 -2.54
CA LYS A 26 -7.71 -2.28 -3.27
C LYS A 26 -8.75 -1.67 -2.34
N GLU A 27 -8.92 -2.25 -1.17
CA GLU A 27 -9.88 -1.74 -0.20
C GLU A 27 -9.44 -0.40 0.36
N ALA A 28 -8.15 -0.25 0.63
CA ALA A 28 -7.63 1.01 1.13
C ALA A 28 -7.81 2.13 0.11
N LEU A 29 -7.65 1.79 -1.17
CA LEU A 29 -7.81 2.79 -2.22
C LEU A 29 -9.24 3.30 -2.32
N LYS A 30 -10.21 2.46 -1.99
CA LYS A 30 -11.60 2.90 -1.99
C LYS A 30 -11.86 3.96 -0.94
N ASP A 31 -11.13 3.89 0.17
CA ASP A 31 -11.29 4.84 1.26
C ASP A 31 -10.33 6.01 1.17
N ALA A 32 -9.32 5.89 0.30
CA ALA A 32 -8.28 6.91 0.21
C ALA A 32 -8.78 8.12 -0.58
N GLU A 33 -8.35 9.29 -0.15
CA GLU A 33 -8.61 10.51 -0.89
C GLU A 33 -7.48 10.78 -1.86
N PRO A 34 -7.72 11.61 -2.87
CA PRO A 34 -6.66 11.91 -3.83
C PRO A 34 -5.42 12.44 -3.12
N GLY A 35 -4.28 11.87 -3.46
CA GLY A 35 -3.01 12.27 -2.88
C GLY A 35 -2.70 11.63 -1.53
N GLN A 36 -3.60 10.83 -1.00
CA GLN A 36 -3.37 10.20 0.29
C GLN A 36 -2.41 9.01 0.13
N THR A 37 -1.56 8.82 1.12
CA THR A 37 -0.57 7.75 1.10
C THR A 37 -1.10 6.53 1.85
N ILE A 38 -0.84 5.36 1.30
CA ILE A 38 -1.23 4.09 1.90
C ILE A 38 0.03 3.30 2.18
N ASP A 39 0.22 2.92 3.44
CA ASP A 39 1.34 2.08 3.86
C ASP A 39 0.82 0.68 4.16
N ILE A 40 1.44 -0.32 3.58
CA ILE A 40 1.04 -1.71 3.80
C ILE A 40 2.27 -2.49 4.23
N SER A 41 2.17 -3.16 5.38
CA SER A 41 3.20 -4.06 5.86
C SER A 41 2.78 -5.49 5.54
N PHE A 42 3.69 -6.26 4.97
CA PHE A 42 3.34 -7.61 4.51
C PHE A 42 4.57 -8.52 4.59
N THR A 43 4.33 -9.82 4.58
CA THR A 43 5.41 -10.81 4.56
C THR A 43 5.34 -11.73 3.35
N CYS A 44 4.32 -11.58 2.52
CA CYS A 44 4.17 -12.42 1.32
C CYS A 44 5.15 -11.97 0.24
N PRO A 45 6.08 -12.85 -0.19
CA PRO A 45 7.07 -12.45 -1.21
C PRO A 45 6.44 -12.11 -2.54
N GLU A 46 5.30 -12.72 -2.87
CA GLU A 46 4.66 -12.43 -4.14
C GLU A 46 4.13 -11.01 -4.22
N ALA A 47 3.82 -10.42 -3.07
CA ALA A 47 3.35 -9.04 -3.05
C ALA A 47 4.43 -8.07 -3.51
N LEU A 48 5.70 -8.47 -3.45
CA LEU A 48 6.77 -7.65 -3.99
C LEU A 48 6.62 -7.42 -5.49
N ASN A 49 5.89 -8.29 -6.17
CA ASN A 49 5.62 -8.12 -7.60
C ASN A 49 4.21 -7.64 -7.84
N THR A 50 3.23 -8.19 -7.11
CA THR A 50 1.82 -7.90 -7.42
C THR A 50 1.44 -6.47 -7.04
N LEU A 51 1.96 -5.95 -5.94
CA LEU A 51 1.61 -4.59 -5.54
C LEU A 51 2.19 -3.54 -6.48
N PRO A 52 3.49 -3.62 -6.87
CA PRO A 52 3.99 -2.68 -7.86
C PRO A 52 3.31 -2.80 -9.21
N ASP A 53 2.97 -4.03 -9.62
CA ASP A 53 2.27 -4.23 -10.89
C ASP A 53 0.90 -3.55 -10.85
N TYR A 54 0.20 -3.69 -9.74
CA TYR A 54 -1.10 -3.05 -9.59
C TYR A 54 -0.96 -1.53 -9.66
N CYS A 55 0.08 -0.99 -9.03
CA CYS A 55 0.31 0.45 -9.07
C CYS A 55 0.55 0.92 -10.50
N ASP A 56 1.32 0.15 -11.26
CA ASP A 56 1.61 0.51 -12.64
C ASP A 56 0.34 0.48 -13.50
N GLU A 57 -0.49 -0.53 -13.29
CA GLU A 57 -1.71 -0.68 -14.08
C GLU A 57 -2.73 0.42 -13.78
N HIS A 58 -2.70 0.96 -12.58
CA HIS A 58 -3.71 1.93 -12.15
C HIS A 58 -3.13 3.32 -11.94
N ASP A 59 -1.92 3.57 -12.45
CA ASP A 59 -1.28 4.88 -12.39
C ASP A 59 -1.12 5.38 -10.96
N LEU A 60 -0.87 4.47 -10.03
CA LEU A 60 -0.59 4.84 -8.65
C LEU A 60 0.90 5.09 -8.50
N GLU A 61 1.25 6.00 -7.60
CA GLU A 61 2.64 6.31 -7.36
C GLU A 61 3.21 5.38 -6.29
N LEU A 62 4.23 4.62 -6.65
CA LEU A 62 4.96 3.80 -5.69
C LEU A 62 6.00 4.69 -5.03
N VAL A 63 5.72 5.08 -3.78
CA VAL A 63 6.59 6.01 -3.07
C VAL A 63 7.84 5.30 -2.57
N SER A 64 7.66 4.14 -1.96
CA SER A 64 8.81 3.40 -1.45
C SER A 64 8.42 1.96 -1.21
N LEU A 65 9.43 1.10 -1.14
CA LEU A 65 9.25 -0.30 -0.80
C LEU A 65 10.49 -0.71 -0.04
N ASP A 66 10.36 -0.89 1.26
CA ASP A 66 11.49 -1.14 2.14
C ASP A 66 11.36 -2.46 2.86
N LYS A 67 12.48 -3.15 3.01
CA LYS A 67 12.53 -4.36 3.80
C LYS A 67 12.72 -3.98 5.27
N GLN A 68 11.96 -4.63 6.13
CA GLN A 68 12.01 -4.36 7.56
C GLN A 68 12.88 -5.38 8.27
N PRO A 69 13.37 -5.06 9.47
CA PRO A 69 14.25 -5.99 10.20
C PRO A 69 13.58 -7.31 10.58
N ASP A 70 12.26 -7.32 10.67
CA ASP A 70 11.52 -8.51 11.10
C ASP A 70 11.12 -9.40 9.91
N ARG A 71 11.81 -9.24 8.77
CA ARG A 71 11.58 -10.03 7.56
C ARG A 71 10.26 -9.71 6.89
N SER A 72 9.70 -8.56 7.18
CA SER A 72 8.54 -8.07 6.46
C SER A 72 8.98 -6.98 5.50
N TRP A 73 8.04 -6.51 4.70
CA TRP A 73 8.26 -5.39 3.80
C TRP A 73 7.18 -4.36 4.05
N LYS A 74 7.52 -3.12 3.80
CA LYS A 74 6.55 -2.03 3.92
C LYS A 74 6.55 -1.29 2.60
N ILE A 75 5.39 -1.20 1.99
CA ILE A 75 5.23 -0.49 0.74
C ILE A 75 4.39 0.76 1.01
N SER A 76 4.84 1.87 0.43
CA SER A 76 4.11 3.14 0.54
C SER A 76 3.64 3.53 -0.85
N ILE A 77 2.35 3.74 -1.00
CA ILE A 77 1.73 4.03 -2.29
C ILE A 77 0.91 5.29 -2.12
N ARG A 78 1.01 6.19 -3.10
CA ARG A 78 0.20 7.39 -3.09
C ARG A 78 -0.95 7.22 -4.05
N ASN A 79 -2.15 7.52 -3.57
CA ASN A 79 -3.32 7.50 -4.40
C ASN A 79 -3.24 8.63 -5.40
N HIS A 80 -3.41 8.30 -6.66
CA HIS A 80 -3.31 9.28 -7.74
C HIS A 80 -4.73 9.76 -8.07
N GLU A 81 -5.20 10.62 -7.25
CA GLU A 81 -6.44 11.27 -7.47
C GLU A 81 -7.55 10.37 -8.04
#